data_9570659cd5bef8d1218d9610bf30d8f8
#
_entry.id   9570659cd5bef8d1218d9610bf30d8f8
#
_cell.length_a   1.000
_cell.length_b   1.000
_cell.length_c   1.000
_cell.angle_alpha   90.00
_cell.angle_beta   90.00
_cell.angle_gamma   90.00
#
_symmetry.space_group_name_H-M   'P 1'
#
loop_
_entity.id
_entity.type
_entity.pdbx_description
1 polymer ?
#
loop_
_entity_poly.entity_id
_entity_poly.type
_entity_poly.pdbx_seq_one_letter_code
_entity_poly.pdbx_strand_id
1 'polypeptide(L)'
;MDEFLDTNRRNWDDRVAGHLAPDGYAVDMLVENPDHLTDVVRFDAERIGDVHGLRLLHSQCHIGTDTLSWARLGASVTGFDFSPKAIAAARSIAARMGIDATFVEAEVAHADTAIDGPFDVVYTSVGAICWLPDLARWAEVLAGLLRPGGRFYIRDTHPSFLALDDERTDGLLVTKYPYFHEETPMQFTDASSYLGSAVLTETETFEWAHPISEIVGSLLDAGLVLDGLDEYQHLDWPALPDMTPVERRWYLPKDLRNRVPTQFSVLAHKPGG
;
A
#
# COMPACT_ATOMS: atom_id res chain seq x y z
N MET A 1 -15.38 14.87 -6.05
CA MET A 1 -14.60 13.95 -5.24
C MET A 1 -15.10 12.52 -5.42
N ASP A 2 -16.35 12.24 -5.11
CA ASP A 2 -16.94 10.88 -5.21
C ASP A 2 -16.80 10.24 -6.59
N GLU A 3 -16.86 11.03 -7.68
CA GLU A 3 -16.71 10.52 -9.05
C GLU A 3 -15.29 9.99 -9.34
N PHE A 4 -14.26 10.64 -8.82
CA PHE A 4 -12.87 10.19 -8.97
C PHE A 4 -12.64 8.87 -8.21
N LEU A 5 -13.11 8.80 -6.97
CA LEU A 5 -13.00 7.60 -6.14
C LEU A 5 -13.81 6.44 -6.72
N ASP A 6 -15.01 6.70 -7.28
CA ASP A 6 -15.80 5.66 -7.93
C ASP A 6 -15.12 5.12 -9.21
N THR A 7 -14.48 5.99 -9.99
CA THR A 7 -13.69 5.58 -11.15
C THR A 7 -12.50 4.72 -10.72
N ASN A 8 -11.74 5.16 -9.71
CA ASN A 8 -10.65 4.37 -9.14
C ASN A 8 -11.14 3.01 -8.62
N ARG A 9 -12.28 2.97 -7.92
CA ARG A 9 -12.86 1.73 -7.42
C ARG A 9 -13.19 0.75 -8.56
N ARG A 10 -13.80 1.22 -9.67
CA ARG A 10 -14.07 0.37 -10.86
C ARG A 10 -12.78 -0.16 -11.49
N ASN A 11 -11.76 0.68 -11.62
CA ASN A 11 -10.45 0.26 -12.12
C ASN A 11 -9.82 -0.80 -11.21
N TRP A 12 -9.83 -0.60 -9.88
CA TRP A 12 -9.31 -1.58 -8.92
C TRP A 12 -10.14 -2.87 -8.90
N ASP A 13 -11.45 -2.80 -9.08
CA ASP A 13 -12.29 -3.98 -9.28
C ASP A 13 -11.90 -4.79 -10.53
N ASP A 14 -11.53 -4.11 -11.61
CA ASP A 14 -11.14 -4.74 -12.88
C ASP A 14 -9.75 -5.41 -12.78
N ARG A 15 -8.82 -4.83 -12.02
CA ARG A 15 -7.48 -5.40 -11.77
C ARG A 15 -7.51 -6.74 -11.04
N VAL A 16 -8.53 -7.02 -10.25
CA VAL A 16 -8.58 -8.22 -9.38
C VAL A 16 -8.36 -9.51 -10.15
N ALA A 17 -8.98 -9.66 -11.32
CA ALA A 17 -8.83 -10.88 -12.11
C ALA A 17 -7.40 -11.12 -12.58
N GLY A 18 -6.70 -10.06 -13.03
CA GLY A 18 -5.29 -10.12 -13.40
C GLY A 18 -4.38 -10.40 -12.22
N HIS A 19 -4.66 -9.79 -11.07
CA HIS A 19 -3.87 -9.99 -9.86
C HIS A 19 -4.03 -11.40 -9.25
N LEU A 20 -5.14 -12.08 -9.52
CA LEU A 20 -5.36 -13.48 -9.16
C LEU A 20 -4.77 -14.47 -10.16
N ALA A 21 -4.40 -14.02 -11.36
CA ALA A 21 -3.81 -14.88 -12.40
C ALA A 21 -2.42 -15.42 -11.97
N PRO A 22 -1.93 -16.51 -12.58
CA PRO A 22 -0.64 -17.10 -12.22
C PRO A 22 0.56 -16.15 -12.33
N ASP A 23 0.51 -15.17 -13.23
CA ASP A 23 1.50 -14.12 -13.44
C ASP A 23 1.21 -12.84 -12.61
N GLY A 24 0.19 -12.88 -11.75
CA GLY A 24 -0.16 -11.82 -10.80
C GLY A 24 0.59 -11.94 -9.47
N TYR A 25 -0.15 -11.88 -8.34
CA TYR A 25 0.42 -11.89 -6.97
C TYR A 25 0.88 -13.27 -6.47
N ALA A 26 1.06 -14.26 -7.33
CA ALA A 26 1.49 -15.60 -6.96
C ALA A 26 0.65 -16.23 -5.82
N VAL A 27 -0.67 -16.03 -5.87
CA VAL A 27 -1.60 -16.44 -4.82
C VAL A 27 -1.52 -17.94 -4.51
N ASP A 28 -1.32 -18.77 -5.54
CA ASP A 28 -1.22 -20.23 -5.34
C ASP A 28 0.03 -20.58 -4.51
N MET A 29 1.17 -19.89 -4.72
CA MET A 29 2.35 -20.07 -3.88
C MET A 29 2.06 -19.69 -2.42
N LEU A 30 1.33 -18.61 -2.20
CA LEU A 30 0.91 -18.22 -0.85
C LEU A 30 -0.02 -19.27 -0.23
N VAL A 31 -0.96 -19.84 -0.98
CA VAL A 31 -1.91 -20.84 -0.48
C VAL A 31 -1.23 -22.18 -0.19
N GLU A 32 -0.37 -22.67 -1.08
CA GLU A 32 0.21 -24.01 -1.03
C GLU A 32 1.41 -24.13 -0.08
N ASN A 33 2.12 -23.02 0.16
CA ASN A 33 3.29 -23.02 1.04
C ASN A 33 2.99 -22.27 2.36
N PRO A 34 2.80 -22.98 3.48
CA PRO A 34 2.51 -22.37 4.77
C PRO A 34 3.58 -21.41 5.30
N ASP A 35 4.84 -21.59 4.88
CA ASP A 35 5.97 -20.76 5.32
C ASP A 35 6.19 -19.53 4.40
N HIS A 36 5.45 -19.45 3.29
CA HIS A 36 5.59 -18.34 2.37
C HIS A 36 4.97 -17.05 2.93
N LEU A 37 5.73 -15.98 2.88
CA LEU A 37 5.27 -14.61 3.11
C LEU A 37 5.46 -13.80 1.83
N THR A 38 4.62 -12.81 1.61
CA THR A 38 4.89 -11.81 0.55
C THR A 38 6.21 -11.10 0.80
N ASP A 39 6.88 -10.67 -0.26
CA ASP A 39 8.17 -9.97 -0.14
C ASP A 39 8.00 -8.61 0.56
N VAL A 40 6.84 -8.00 0.43
CA VAL A 40 6.43 -6.78 1.12
C VAL A 40 6.44 -7.02 2.64
N VAL A 41 5.68 -8.00 3.13
CA VAL A 41 5.59 -8.29 4.57
C VAL A 41 6.91 -8.81 5.13
N ARG A 42 7.65 -9.61 4.38
CA ARG A 42 8.98 -10.08 4.80
C ARG A 42 9.94 -8.93 5.12
N PHE A 43 9.87 -7.86 4.33
CA PHE A 43 10.66 -6.65 4.57
C PHE A 43 10.14 -5.82 5.75
N ASP A 44 8.83 -5.58 5.79
CA ASP A 44 8.22 -4.68 6.76
C ASP A 44 8.22 -5.28 8.18
N ALA A 45 8.19 -6.62 8.29
CA ALA A 45 8.22 -7.32 9.58
C ALA A 45 9.50 -7.03 10.41
N GLU A 46 10.63 -6.82 9.74
CA GLU A 46 11.88 -6.44 10.44
C GLU A 46 11.78 -5.07 11.13
N ARG A 47 10.92 -4.18 10.63
CA ARG A 47 10.72 -2.82 11.12
C ARG A 47 9.58 -2.71 12.12
N ILE A 48 8.49 -3.38 11.83
CA ILE A 48 7.32 -3.41 12.71
C ILE A 48 7.62 -4.22 13.98
N GLY A 49 8.47 -5.26 13.88
CA GLY A 49 8.79 -6.17 14.96
C GLY A 49 7.71 -7.22 15.18
N ASP A 50 7.74 -7.88 16.34
CA ASP A 50 6.84 -8.97 16.67
C ASP A 50 5.38 -8.52 16.69
N VAL A 51 4.51 -9.27 15.98
CA VAL A 51 3.06 -9.07 15.88
C VAL A 51 2.26 -10.25 16.44
N HIS A 52 2.93 -11.27 16.97
CA HIS A 52 2.28 -12.47 17.49
C HIS A 52 1.28 -12.13 18.60
N GLY A 53 0.03 -12.57 18.44
CA GLY A 53 -1.06 -12.30 19.37
C GLY A 53 -1.61 -10.88 19.35
N LEU A 54 -1.09 -9.99 18.48
CA LEU A 54 -1.57 -8.61 18.33
C LEU A 54 -2.72 -8.52 17.32
N ARG A 55 -3.61 -7.55 17.54
CA ARG A 55 -4.64 -7.16 16.56
C ARG A 55 -4.00 -6.21 15.55
N LEU A 56 -3.99 -6.59 14.28
CA LEU A 56 -3.43 -5.81 13.19
C LEU A 56 -4.52 -5.40 12.19
N LEU A 57 -4.61 -4.10 11.90
CA LEU A 57 -5.43 -3.53 10.82
C LEU A 57 -4.56 -3.24 9.61
N HIS A 58 -4.93 -3.76 8.44
CA HIS A 58 -4.32 -3.44 7.16
C HIS A 58 -5.25 -2.56 6.33
N SER A 59 -4.85 -1.30 6.13
CA SER A 59 -5.57 -0.31 5.32
C SER A 59 -5.28 -0.52 3.82
N GLN A 60 -6.34 -0.45 2.99
CA GLN A 60 -6.24 -0.61 1.53
C GLN A 60 -5.57 -1.95 1.15
N CYS A 61 -6.11 -3.03 1.72
CA CYS A 61 -5.50 -4.36 1.70
C CYS A 61 -5.61 -5.11 0.36
N HIS A 62 -6.31 -4.56 -0.62
CA HIS A 62 -6.59 -5.17 -1.92
C HIS A 62 -7.08 -6.63 -1.77
N ILE A 63 -6.49 -7.60 -2.49
CA ILE A 63 -6.84 -9.03 -2.39
C ILE A 63 -6.28 -9.73 -1.13
N GLY A 64 -5.72 -9.00 -0.17
CA GLY A 64 -5.38 -9.46 1.17
C GLY A 64 -4.15 -10.33 1.31
N THR A 65 -3.29 -10.47 0.32
CA THR A 65 -2.08 -11.33 0.39
C THR A 65 -1.13 -10.91 1.50
N ASP A 66 -0.91 -9.61 1.68
CA ASP A 66 -0.08 -9.08 2.76
C ASP A 66 -0.77 -9.23 4.12
N THR A 67 -2.08 -8.97 4.19
CA THR A 67 -2.87 -9.21 5.41
C THR A 67 -2.73 -10.65 5.89
N LEU A 68 -2.85 -11.62 4.98
CA LEU A 68 -2.72 -13.05 5.29
C LEU A 68 -1.28 -13.45 5.63
N SER A 69 -0.28 -12.75 5.11
CA SER A 69 1.11 -12.92 5.52
C SER A 69 1.33 -12.46 6.97
N TRP A 70 0.71 -11.36 7.41
CA TRP A 70 0.71 -10.94 8.81
C TRP A 70 0.00 -11.95 9.73
N ALA A 71 -1.10 -12.56 9.27
CA ALA A 71 -1.75 -13.63 10.02
C ALA A 71 -0.84 -14.84 10.23
N ARG A 72 -0.01 -15.21 9.24
CA ARG A 72 1.01 -16.26 9.38
C ARG A 72 2.10 -15.94 10.40
N LEU A 73 2.37 -14.67 10.62
CA LEU A 73 3.26 -14.20 11.69
C LEU A 73 2.57 -14.16 13.07
N GLY A 74 1.33 -14.63 13.15
CA GLY A 74 0.58 -14.79 14.40
C GLY A 74 -0.29 -13.60 14.80
N ALA A 75 -0.46 -12.60 13.94
CA ALA A 75 -1.40 -11.50 14.19
C ALA A 75 -2.87 -11.95 14.01
N SER A 76 -3.77 -11.37 14.79
CA SER A 76 -5.21 -11.37 14.51
C SER A 76 -5.50 -10.23 13.55
N VAL A 77 -5.82 -10.54 12.29
CA VAL A 77 -5.83 -9.56 11.22
C VAL A 77 -7.23 -9.11 10.82
N THR A 78 -7.35 -7.82 10.54
CA THR A 78 -8.46 -7.22 9.82
C THR A 78 -7.89 -6.44 8.64
N GLY A 79 -8.36 -6.71 7.42
CA GLY A 79 -8.05 -5.93 6.23
C GLY A 79 -9.28 -5.18 5.75
N PHE A 80 -9.10 -3.99 5.17
CA PHE A 80 -10.19 -3.31 4.50
C PHE A 80 -9.75 -2.67 3.19
N ASP A 81 -10.69 -2.59 2.27
CA ASP A 81 -10.50 -2.00 0.94
C ASP A 81 -11.83 -1.48 0.40
N PHE A 82 -11.80 -0.49 -0.47
CA PHE A 82 -13.03 0.05 -1.08
C PHE A 82 -13.56 -0.81 -2.25
N SER A 83 -12.74 -1.74 -2.78
CA SER A 83 -13.11 -2.64 -3.88
C SER A 83 -13.85 -3.87 -3.35
N PRO A 84 -15.16 -4.03 -3.64
CA PRO A 84 -15.91 -5.23 -3.25
C PRO A 84 -15.34 -6.51 -3.87
N LYS A 85 -14.78 -6.44 -5.09
CA LYS A 85 -14.17 -7.61 -5.73
C LYS A 85 -12.86 -8.00 -5.06
N ALA A 86 -12.05 -7.04 -4.65
CA ALA A 86 -10.82 -7.30 -3.90
C ALA A 86 -11.13 -7.95 -2.55
N ILE A 87 -12.11 -7.45 -1.81
CA ILE A 87 -12.56 -8.02 -0.53
C ILE A 87 -13.12 -9.44 -0.71
N ALA A 88 -13.90 -9.69 -1.75
CA ALA A 88 -14.39 -11.03 -2.06
C ALA A 88 -13.24 -12.01 -2.35
N ALA A 89 -12.24 -11.57 -3.11
CA ALA A 89 -11.03 -12.34 -3.39
C ALA A 89 -10.23 -12.60 -2.10
N ALA A 90 -10.02 -11.59 -1.26
CA ALA A 90 -9.31 -11.74 0.01
C ALA A 90 -9.96 -12.78 0.93
N ARG A 91 -11.28 -12.75 1.06
CA ARG A 91 -12.04 -13.76 1.82
C ARG A 91 -11.88 -15.17 1.22
N SER A 92 -11.90 -15.28 -0.11
CA SER A 92 -11.69 -16.57 -0.79
C SER A 92 -10.29 -17.13 -0.56
N ILE A 93 -9.26 -16.28 -0.63
CA ILE A 93 -7.86 -16.67 -0.37
C ILE A 93 -7.72 -17.11 1.10
N ALA A 94 -8.24 -16.36 2.06
CA ALA A 94 -8.23 -16.71 3.48
C ALA A 94 -8.85 -18.09 3.73
N ALA A 95 -10.01 -18.36 3.12
CA ALA A 95 -10.69 -19.64 3.22
C ALA A 95 -9.85 -20.80 2.63
N ARG A 96 -9.19 -20.59 1.47
CA ARG A 96 -8.27 -21.57 0.86
C ARG A 96 -7.06 -21.85 1.76
N MET A 97 -6.56 -20.84 2.47
CA MET A 97 -5.44 -20.96 3.41
C MET A 97 -5.85 -21.53 4.78
N GLY A 98 -7.14 -21.60 5.08
CA GLY A 98 -7.64 -21.99 6.42
C GLY A 98 -7.29 -20.95 7.50
N ILE A 99 -7.10 -19.68 7.13
CA ILE A 99 -6.77 -18.59 8.05
C ILE A 99 -8.05 -17.84 8.43
N ASP A 100 -8.24 -17.63 9.75
CA ASP A 100 -9.29 -16.77 10.27
C ASP A 100 -8.84 -15.31 10.14
N ALA A 101 -9.47 -14.58 9.23
CA ALA A 101 -9.17 -13.17 8.94
C ALA A 101 -10.47 -12.43 8.64
N THR A 102 -10.56 -11.19 9.12
CA THR A 102 -11.69 -10.32 8.83
C THR A 102 -11.36 -9.41 7.65
N PHE A 103 -12.27 -9.33 6.67
CA PHE A 103 -12.14 -8.40 5.55
C PHE A 103 -13.42 -7.56 5.41
N VAL A 104 -13.24 -6.23 5.39
CA VAL A 104 -14.33 -5.24 5.38
C VAL A 104 -14.26 -4.40 4.11
N GLU A 105 -15.38 -4.27 3.40
CA GLU A 105 -15.51 -3.29 2.33
C GLU A 105 -15.73 -1.93 2.96
N ALA A 106 -14.77 -1.04 2.83
CA ALA A 106 -14.84 0.31 3.36
C ALA A 106 -13.87 1.26 2.61
N GLU A 107 -14.31 2.47 2.39
CA GLU A 107 -13.46 3.58 1.99
C GLU A 107 -12.67 4.11 3.21
N VAL A 108 -11.42 4.49 3.00
CA VAL A 108 -10.53 4.92 4.10
C VAL A 108 -11.14 6.06 4.94
N ALA A 109 -11.72 7.06 4.28
CA ALA A 109 -12.31 8.22 4.97
C ALA A 109 -13.47 7.86 5.94
N HIS A 110 -14.04 6.68 5.81
CA HIS A 110 -15.19 6.18 6.58
C HIS A 110 -14.92 4.87 7.32
N ALA A 111 -13.67 4.38 7.33
CA ALA A 111 -13.32 3.09 7.94
C ALA A 111 -13.59 3.06 9.45
N ASP A 112 -13.47 4.19 10.15
CA ASP A 112 -13.81 4.33 11.58
C ASP A 112 -15.28 4.08 11.92
N THR A 113 -16.18 4.13 10.95
CA THR A 113 -17.60 3.80 11.14
C THR A 113 -17.94 2.34 10.78
N ALA A 114 -17.06 1.66 10.05
CA ALA A 114 -17.27 0.30 9.57
C ALA A 114 -16.45 -0.76 10.31
N ILE A 115 -15.44 -0.34 11.05
CA ILE A 115 -14.46 -1.24 11.67
C ILE A 115 -14.38 -0.96 13.17
N ASP A 116 -14.57 -2.06 13.96
CA ASP A 116 -14.48 -1.99 15.41
C ASP A 116 -13.02 -2.07 15.88
N GLY A 117 -12.46 -0.91 16.25
CA GLY A 117 -11.17 -0.80 16.94
C GLY A 117 -11.24 -1.19 18.43
N PRO A 118 -10.17 -0.96 19.24
CA PRO A 118 -8.87 -0.50 18.77
C PRO A 118 -7.95 -1.65 18.33
N PHE A 119 -6.92 -1.30 17.54
CA PHE A 119 -5.88 -2.21 17.08
C PHE A 119 -4.53 -1.91 17.75
N ASP A 120 -3.67 -2.94 17.87
CA ASP A 120 -2.30 -2.82 18.35
C ASP A 120 -1.36 -2.27 17.29
N VAL A 121 -1.63 -2.65 16.03
CA VAL A 121 -0.85 -2.24 14.86
C VAL A 121 -1.83 -1.79 13.76
N VAL A 122 -1.55 -0.64 13.16
CA VAL A 122 -2.18 -0.19 11.90
C VAL A 122 -1.10 -0.14 10.83
N TYR A 123 -1.36 -0.80 9.73
CA TYR A 123 -0.42 -1.02 8.64
C TYR A 123 -1.00 -0.55 7.32
N THR A 124 -0.18 0.14 6.52
CA THR A 124 -0.48 0.53 5.13
C THR A 124 0.68 0.06 4.25
N SER A 125 0.39 -0.68 3.18
CA SER A 125 1.40 -1.20 2.28
C SER A 125 1.46 -0.44 0.94
N VAL A 126 2.38 -0.81 0.12
CA VAL A 126 2.97 -0.08 -0.98
C VAL A 126 1.98 0.27 -2.11
N GLY A 127 1.99 1.54 -2.53
CA GLY A 127 1.15 2.03 -3.63
C GLY A 127 -0.27 2.41 -3.17
N ALA A 128 -0.41 2.89 -1.94
CA ALA A 128 -1.70 3.14 -1.31
C ALA A 128 -2.11 4.61 -1.28
N ILE A 129 -1.20 5.52 -0.93
CA ILE A 129 -1.58 6.90 -0.60
C ILE A 129 -1.85 7.78 -1.82
N CYS A 130 -1.29 7.48 -2.99
CA CYS A 130 -1.59 8.23 -4.22
C CYS A 130 -3.06 8.13 -4.66
N TRP A 131 -3.81 7.16 -4.13
CA TRP A 131 -5.25 7.00 -4.40
C TRP A 131 -6.15 7.84 -3.50
N LEU A 132 -5.58 8.54 -2.52
CA LEU A 132 -6.32 9.28 -1.49
C LEU A 132 -6.30 10.78 -1.78
N PRO A 133 -7.46 11.44 -1.77
CA PRO A 133 -7.54 12.89 -1.97
C PRO A 133 -7.19 13.69 -0.70
N ASP A 134 -7.24 13.08 0.48
CA ASP A 134 -7.15 13.75 1.79
C ASP A 134 -6.37 12.89 2.79
N LEU A 135 -5.09 13.21 2.98
CA LEU A 135 -4.22 12.52 3.94
C LEU A 135 -4.49 12.96 5.40
N ALA A 136 -5.04 14.12 5.63
CA ALA A 136 -5.41 14.54 6.99
C ALA A 136 -6.52 13.63 7.52
N ARG A 137 -7.58 13.40 6.72
CA ARG A 137 -8.66 12.49 7.10
C ARG A 137 -8.18 11.02 7.18
N TRP A 138 -7.34 10.57 6.26
CA TRP A 138 -6.70 9.25 6.33
C TRP A 138 -5.96 9.03 7.65
N ALA A 139 -5.09 9.97 8.03
CA ALA A 139 -4.31 9.88 9.26
C ALA A 139 -5.20 9.92 10.51
N GLU A 140 -6.21 10.81 10.54
CA GLU A 140 -7.18 10.90 11.63
C GLU A 140 -7.93 9.57 11.86
N VAL A 141 -8.44 8.96 10.79
CA VAL A 141 -9.16 7.68 10.85
C VAL A 141 -8.26 6.56 11.36
N LEU A 142 -7.06 6.42 10.80
CA LEU A 142 -6.15 5.34 11.17
C LEU A 142 -5.61 5.51 12.60
N ALA A 143 -5.28 6.75 13.00
CA ALA A 143 -4.90 7.06 14.39
C ALA A 143 -6.06 6.83 15.37
N GLY A 144 -7.32 7.10 14.95
CA GLY A 144 -8.53 6.82 15.72
C GLY A 144 -8.69 5.32 16.02
N LEU A 145 -8.42 4.48 15.05
CA LEU A 145 -8.50 3.01 15.17
C LEU A 145 -7.34 2.38 15.97
N LEU A 146 -6.28 3.13 16.23
CA LEU A 146 -5.12 2.65 16.98
C LEU A 146 -5.34 2.85 18.49
N ARG A 147 -5.00 1.84 19.32
CA ARG A 147 -5.05 1.97 20.77
C ARG A 147 -3.94 2.91 21.29
N PRO A 148 -4.07 3.48 22.49
CA PRO A 148 -2.93 4.11 23.15
C PRO A 148 -1.74 3.14 23.26
N GLY A 149 -0.54 3.60 22.90
CA GLY A 149 0.67 2.79 22.81
C GLY A 149 0.72 1.83 21.61
N GLY A 150 -0.26 1.87 20.70
CA GLY A 150 -0.26 1.11 19.46
C GLY A 150 0.70 1.68 18.42
N ARG A 151 1.14 0.85 17.48
CA ARG A 151 2.12 1.18 16.42
C ARG A 151 1.42 1.42 15.08
N PHE A 152 1.81 2.47 14.40
CA PHE A 152 1.46 2.75 13.01
C PHE A 152 2.67 2.53 12.13
N TYR A 153 2.47 1.91 10.97
CA TYR A 153 3.51 1.77 9.96
C TYR A 153 2.95 1.94 8.56
N ILE A 154 3.66 2.71 7.76
CA ILE A 154 3.47 2.80 6.31
C ILE A 154 4.80 2.63 5.60
N ARG A 155 4.80 1.90 4.48
CA ARG A 155 5.83 1.97 3.45
C ARG A 155 5.16 2.20 2.11
N ASP A 156 5.68 3.18 1.37
CA ASP A 156 5.13 3.50 0.05
C ASP A 156 6.23 4.02 -0.90
N THR A 157 5.86 4.19 -2.16
CA THR A 157 6.74 4.81 -3.16
C THR A 157 7.04 6.25 -2.78
N HIS A 158 8.31 6.63 -2.88
CA HIS A 158 8.72 7.99 -2.49
C HIS A 158 8.14 9.04 -3.45
N PRO A 159 7.56 10.15 -2.96
CA PRO A 159 6.94 11.17 -3.81
C PRO A 159 7.88 11.76 -4.86
N SER A 160 9.18 11.92 -4.55
CA SER A 160 10.16 12.39 -5.54
C SER A 160 10.42 11.38 -6.66
N PHE A 161 10.18 10.08 -6.41
CA PHE A 161 10.26 9.06 -7.44
C PHE A 161 8.98 9.03 -8.29
N LEU A 162 7.81 9.17 -7.67
CA LEU A 162 6.51 9.29 -8.38
C LEU A 162 6.46 10.54 -9.28
N ALA A 163 7.22 11.59 -8.96
CA ALA A 163 7.30 12.79 -9.79
C ALA A 163 8.13 12.60 -11.08
N LEU A 164 8.81 11.46 -11.26
CA LEU A 164 9.65 11.21 -12.43
C LEU A 164 8.82 10.83 -13.66
N ASP A 165 9.37 11.13 -14.84
CA ASP A 165 8.84 10.68 -16.12
C ASP A 165 9.16 9.20 -16.33
N ASP A 166 8.17 8.34 -16.11
CA ASP A 166 8.24 6.88 -16.18
C ASP A 166 8.20 6.32 -17.62
N GLU A 167 7.88 7.17 -18.60
CA GLU A 167 7.88 6.80 -20.01
C GLU A 167 9.26 6.97 -20.69
N ARG A 168 10.25 7.57 -19.99
CA ARG A 168 11.58 7.83 -20.58
C ARG A 168 12.40 6.55 -20.71
N THR A 169 13.08 6.44 -21.85
CA THR A 169 13.97 5.32 -22.19
C THR A 169 15.42 5.74 -22.45
N ASP A 170 15.77 7.02 -22.14
CA ASP A 170 17.12 7.57 -22.38
C ASP A 170 18.01 7.52 -21.13
N GLY A 171 17.56 6.91 -20.04
CA GLY A 171 18.31 6.73 -18.80
C GLY A 171 18.44 8.01 -17.96
N LEU A 172 17.68 9.07 -18.25
CA LEU A 172 17.67 10.30 -17.46
C LEU A 172 16.51 10.32 -16.46
N LEU A 173 16.79 10.75 -15.23
CA LEU A 173 15.77 11.03 -14.23
C LEU A 173 15.29 12.47 -14.40
N VAL A 174 14.11 12.66 -14.96
CA VAL A 174 13.50 13.96 -15.23
C VAL A 174 12.13 14.02 -14.58
N THR A 175 11.81 15.09 -13.89
CA THR A 175 10.48 15.30 -13.29
C THR A 175 9.46 15.66 -14.37
N LYS A 176 8.31 15.01 -14.35
CA LYS A 176 7.17 15.25 -15.26
C LYS A 176 5.90 15.55 -14.47
N TYR A 177 5.71 14.83 -13.34
CA TYR A 177 4.52 14.94 -12.53
C TYR A 177 4.73 15.87 -11.32
N PRO A 178 3.66 16.44 -10.75
CA PRO A 178 3.75 17.28 -9.57
C PRO A 178 4.31 16.49 -8.37
N TYR A 179 5.11 17.17 -7.55
CA TYR A 179 5.54 16.66 -6.25
C TYR A 179 4.62 17.14 -5.11
N PHE A 180 4.08 18.34 -5.26
CA PHE A 180 3.19 18.94 -4.26
C PHE A 180 1.75 18.58 -4.55
N HIS A 181 0.96 18.48 -3.49
CA HIS A 181 -0.46 18.21 -3.58
C HIS A 181 -1.21 19.30 -4.34
N GLU A 182 -2.15 18.88 -5.19
CA GLU A 182 -3.12 19.73 -5.87
C GLU A 182 -4.52 19.17 -5.63
N GLU A 183 -5.52 20.06 -5.48
CA GLU A 183 -6.93 19.64 -5.28
C GLU A 183 -7.47 18.82 -6.46
N THR A 184 -7.01 19.13 -7.67
CA THR A 184 -7.36 18.38 -8.88
C THR A 184 -6.38 17.23 -9.06
N PRO A 185 -6.86 15.98 -9.12
CA PRO A 185 -5.98 14.83 -9.30
C PRO A 185 -5.35 14.79 -10.69
N MET A 186 -4.23 14.13 -10.80
CA MET A 186 -3.69 13.69 -12.08
C MET A 186 -4.60 12.60 -12.66
N GLN A 187 -4.87 12.68 -13.96
CA GLN A 187 -5.64 11.69 -14.69
C GLN A 187 -4.72 10.85 -15.56
N PHE A 188 -4.85 9.53 -15.43
CA PHE A 188 -4.13 8.57 -16.26
C PHE A 188 -5.12 7.69 -17.02
N THR A 189 -4.67 7.20 -18.18
CA THR A 189 -5.42 6.22 -18.98
C THR A 189 -4.47 5.11 -19.40
N ASP A 190 -4.59 3.95 -18.78
CA ASP A 190 -3.75 2.79 -19.08
C ASP A 190 -4.60 1.51 -19.08
N ALA A 191 -4.50 0.74 -20.15
CA ALA A 191 -5.15 -0.56 -20.28
C ALA A 191 -4.32 -1.71 -19.69
N SER A 192 -3.12 -1.42 -19.16
CA SER A 192 -2.26 -2.42 -18.52
C SER A 192 -2.34 -2.34 -16.99
N SER A 193 -1.94 -3.42 -16.33
CA SER A 193 -1.65 -3.41 -14.91
C SER A 193 -0.14 -3.47 -14.70
N TYR A 194 0.35 -2.88 -13.60
CA TYR A 194 1.76 -2.97 -13.19
C TYR A 194 2.21 -4.41 -12.93
N LEU A 195 1.28 -5.35 -12.86
CA LEU A 195 1.54 -6.76 -12.61
C LEU A 195 0.64 -7.64 -13.49
N GLY A 196 1.22 -8.70 -14.05
CA GLY A 196 0.52 -9.65 -14.91
C GLY A 196 0.34 -9.15 -16.35
N SER A 197 -0.38 -9.94 -17.15
CA SER A 197 -0.63 -9.69 -18.57
C SER A 197 -2.09 -9.34 -18.89
N ALA A 198 -2.90 -9.10 -17.85
CA ALA A 198 -4.32 -8.77 -18.01
C ALA A 198 -4.49 -7.38 -18.64
N VAL A 199 -5.43 -7.30 -19.59
CA VAL A 199 -5.85 -6.05 -20.21
C VAL A 199 -7.08 -5.53 -19.48
N LEU A 200 -7.01 -4.28 -18.99
CA LEU A 200 -8.09 -3.62 -18.28
C LEU A 200 -9.13 -3.06 -19.23
N THR A 201 -10.39 -3.11 -18.82
CA THR A 201 -11.53 -2.46 -19.48
C THR A 201 -11.85 -1.10 -18.85
N GLU A 202 -11.64 -0.97 -17.54
CA GLU A 202 -11.73 0.28 -16.78
C GLU A 202 -10.32 0.90 -16.74
N THR A 203 -10.00 1.72 -17.74
CA THR A 203 -8.62 2.19 -18.00
C THR A 203 -8.26 3.50 -17.34
N GLU A 204 -9.28 4.26 -16.89
CA GLU A 204 -9.09 5.59 -16.31
C GLU A 204 -8.81 5.50 -14.81
N THR A 205 -7.82 6.29 -14.35
CA THR A 205 -7.49 6.44 -12.92
C THR A 205 -7.18 7.90 -12.58
N PHE A 206 -7.36 8.22 -11.29
CA PHE A 206 -7.08 9.52 -10.71
C PHE A 206 -6.15 9.37 -9.51
N GLU A 207 -5.04 10.09 -9.52
CA GLU A 207 -4.01 10.00 -8.48
C GLU A 207 -3.66 11.39 -7.95
N TRP A 208 -3.32 11.46 -6.66
CA TRP A 208 -2.87 12.68 -5.99
C TRP A 208 -1.40 12.56 -5.60
N ALA A 209 -0.66 13.65 -5.82
CA ALA A 209 0.70 13.78 -5.31
C ALA A 209 0.65 14.20 -3.83
N HIS A 210 1.48 13.57 -2.98
CA HIS A 210 1.59 13.90 -1.57
C HIS A 210 3.07 14.02 -1.19
N PRO A 211 3.58 15.24 -0.93
CA PRO A 211 4.96 15.39 -0.49
C PRO A 211 5.20 14.74 0.88
N ILE A 212 6.45 14.35 1.18
CA ILE A 212 6.81 13.76 2.49
C ILE A 212 6.37 14.65 3.66
N SER A 213 6.40 15.96 3.48
CA SER A 213 5.95 16.91 4.51
C SER A 213 4.46 16.80 4.81
N GLU A 214 3.60 16.52 3.83
CA GLU A 214 2.17 16.31 4.04
C GLU A 214 1.92 14.96 4.70
N ILE A 215 2.58 13.90 4.22
CA ILE A 215 2.46 12.55 4.77
C ILE A 215 2.81 12.54 6.25
N VAL A 216 3.99 13.05 6.60
CA VAL A 216 4.46 13.12 7.99
C VAL A 216 3.63 14.10 8.81
N GLY A 217 3.32 15.28 8.24
CA GLY A 217 2.51 16.30 8.90
C GLY A 217 1.13 15.79 9.31
N SER A 218 0.43 15.10 8.42
CA SER A 218 -0.89 14.52 8.68
C SER A 218 -0.86 13.50 9.82
N LEU A 219 0.18 12.67 9.92
CA LEU A 219 0.34 11.73 11.03
C LEU A 219 0.59 12.43 12.36
N LEU A 220 1.42 13.48 12.38
CA LEU A 220 1.69 14.29 13.57
C LEU A 220 0.45 15.06 14.03
N ASP A 221 -0.29 15.66 13.10
CA ASP A 221 -1.52 16.40 13.36
C ASP A 221 -2.64 15.48 13.89
N ALA A 222 -2.65 14.20 13.46
CA ALA A 222 -3.52 13.17 14.02
C ALA A 222 -3.08 12.67 15.42
N GLY A 223 -2.03 13.25 16.01
CA GLY A 223 -1.56 12.96 17.36
C GLY A 223 -0.63 11.77 17.49
N LEU A 224 -0.09 11.25 16.38
CA LEU A 224 0.94 10.22 16.44
C LEU A 224 2.32 10.83 16.71
N VAL A 225 3.19 10.05 17.32
CA VAL A 225 4.60 10.40 17.56
C VAL A 225 5.45 9.58 16.63
N LEU A 226 6.32 10.25 15.86
CA LEU A 226 7.21 9.63 14.89
C LEU A 226 8.35 8.93 15.63
N ASP A 227 8.53 7.62 15.33
CA ASP A 227 9.65 6.82 15.85
C ASP A 227 10.77 6.67 14.81
N GLY A 228 10.42 6.73 13.53
CA GLY A 228 11.39 6.64 12.42
C GLY A 228 10.81 7.05 11.08
N LEU A 229 11.68 7.59 10.24
CA LEU A 229 11.46 7.83 8.81
C LEU A 229 12.68 7.29 8.08
N ASP A 230 12.47 6.28 7.25
CA ASP A 230 13.53 5.67 6.45
C ASP A 230 13.26 5.90 4.96
N GLU A 231 14.31 6.03 4.17
CA GLU A 231 14.26 6.12 2.71
C GLU A 231 15.08 4.99 2.08
N TYR A 232 14.61 4.46 0.96
CA TYR A 232 15.19 3.28 0.32
C TYR A 232 15.57 3.54 -1.14
N GLN A 233 16.48 2.71 -1.66
CA GLN A 233 16.98 2.76 -3.04
C GLN A 233 16.40 1.64 -3.93
N HIS A 234 15.34 0.96 -3.48
CA HIS A 234 14.73 -0.16 -4.20
C HIS A 234 13.21 -0.04 -4.25
N LEU A 235 12.60 -0.76 -5.19
CA LEU A 235 11.17 -1.00 -5.29
C LEU A 235 10.88 -2.50 -5.28
N ASP A 236 9.63 -2.84 -5.05
CA ASP A 236 9.15 -4.22 -5.12
C ASP A 236 8.76 -4.64 -6.56
N TRP A 237 8.73 -3.69 -7.50
CA TRP A 237 8.41 -3.91 -8.93
C TRP A 237 9.27 -3.00 -9.83
N PRO A 238 9.37 -3.32 -11.16
CA PRO A 238 10.11 -2.51 -12.13
C PRO A 238 9.27 -1.29 -12.57
N ALA A 239 9.38 -0.17 -11.88
CA ALA A 239 8.62 1.04 -12.19
C ALA A 239 9.21 1.88 -13.34
N LEU A 240 10.50 1.73 -13.64
CA LEU A 240 11.16 2.38 -14.76
C LEU A 240 11.86 1.35 -15.65
N PRO A 241 11.96 1.61 -16.98
CA PRO A 241 12.49 0.65 -17.95
C PRO A 241 13.90 0.12 -17.64
N ASP A 242 14.77 0.97 -17.08
CA ASP A 242 16.19 0.63 -16.83
C ASP A 242 16.43 0.03 -15.44
N MET A 243 15.40 -0.24 -14.66
CA MET A 243 15.55 -0.89 -13.36
C MET A 243 16.00 -2.34 -13.51
N THR A 244 16.90 -2.76 -12.64
CA THR A 244 17.46 -4.12 -12.65
C THR A 244 17.11 -4.87 -11.37
N PRO A 245 16.71 -6.15 -11.46
CA PRO A 245 16.43 -6.95 -10.29
C PRO A 245 17.74 -7.35 -9.58
N VAL A 246 17.73 -7.24 -8.26
CA VAL A 246 18.74 -7.81 -7.38
C VAL A 246 17.99 -8.57 -6.29
N GLU A 247 18.17 -9.88 -6.22
CA GLU A 247 17.39 -10.77 -5.37
C GLU A 247 15.88 -10.63 -5.65
N ARG A 248 15.13 -10.04 -4.69
CA ARG A 248 13.67 -9.89 -4.77
C ARG A 248 13.23 -8.44 -4.98
N ARG A 249 14.15 -7.54 -5.40
CA ARG A 249 13.92 -6.10 -5.47
C ARG A 249 14.48 -5.50 -6.73
N TRP A 250 13.91 -4.38 -7.10
CA TRP A 250 14.29 -3.63 -8.29
C TRP A 250 15.05 -2.36 -7.91
N TYR A 251 16.13 -2.10 -8.60
CA TYR A 251 17.02 -0.97 -8.35
C TYR A 251 17.22 -0.16 -9.62
N LEU A 252 17.35 1.14 -9.46
CA LEU A 252 17.89 2.00 -10.52
C LEU A 252 19.30 1.54 -10.93
N PRO A 253 19.79 1.91 -12.13
CA PRO A 253 21.19 1.76 -12.51
C PRO A 253 22.13 2.27 -11.44
N LYS A 254 23.30 1.65 -11.29
CA LYS A 254 24.24 1.91 -10.15
C LYS A 254 24.63 3.38 -9.99
N ASP A 255 24.79 4.10 -11.08
CA ASP A 255 25.14 5.53 -11.11
C ASP A 255 23.97 6.46 -10.75
N LEU A 256 22.75 5.95 -10.75
CA LEU A 256 21.53 6.69 -10.41
C LEU A 256 20.97 6.38 -9.00
N ARG A 257 21.35 5.26 -8.39
CA ARG A 257 20.79 4.80 -7.10
C ARG A 257 20.88 5.82 -5.97
N ASN A 258 21.93 6.64 -5.95
CA ASN A 258 22.14 7.64 -4.91
C ASN A 258 21.55 9.02 -5.26
N ARG A 259 20.75 9.11 -6.31
CA ARG A 259 20.23 10.39 -6.80
C ARG A 259 18.83 10.72 -6.31
N VAL A 260 18.02 9.68 -6.10
CA VAL A 260 16.63 9.81 -5.66
C VAL A 260 16.25 8.60 -4.80
N PRO A 261 15.57 8.80 -3.67
CA PRO A 261 14.97 7.70 -2.94
C PRO A 261 13.80 7.14 -3.76
N THR A 262 13.64 5.82 -3.75
CA THR A 262 12.57 5.14 -4.50
C THR A 262 11.37 4.79 -3.63
N GLN A 263 11.60 4.50 -2.35
CA GLN A 263 10.57 4.27 -1.34
C GLN A 263 10.91 4.99 -0.04
N PHE A 264 9.90 5.14 0.79
CA PHE A 264 10.05 5.58 2.18
C PHE A 264 9.23 4.67 3.11
N SER A 265 9.56 4.68 4.40
CA SER A 265 8.66 4.16 5.44
C SER A 265 8.59 5.11 6.62
N VAL A 266 7.44 5.12 7.27
CA VAL A 266 7.23 5.82 8.54
C VAL A 266 6.81 4.80 9.59
N LEU A 267 7.52 4.77 10.70
CA LEU A 267 7.10 4.12 11.93
C LEU A 267 6.71 5.21 12.95
N ALA A 268 5.53 5.05 13.54
CA ALA A 268 5.01 5.97 14.55
C ALA A 268 4.22 5.20 15.62
N HIS A 269 3.93 5.85 16.75
CA HIS A 269 3.05 5.29 17.76
C HIS A 269 2.02 6.30 18.25
N LYS A 270 0.89 5.80 18.74
CA LYS A 270 -0.09 6.62 19.47
C LYS A 270 0.38 6.76 20.92
N PRO A 271 0.53 7.98 21.46
CA PRO A 271 0.93 8.15 22.86
C PRO A 271 0.08 7.31 23.83
N GLY A 272 0.70 6.79 24.88
CA GLY A 272 0.01 6.18 25.99
C GLY A 272 -0.82 7.24 26.72
N GLY A 273 -2.04 6.91 27.11
CA GLY A 273 -2.89 7.79 27.90
C GLY A 273 -2.40 7.93 29.35
#